data_2162506f6396c8ee721e2a97e7a073b8
#
_entry.id   2162506f6396c8ee721e2a97e7a073b8
#
_cell.length_a   1.000
_cell.length_b   1.000
_cell.length_c   1.000
_cell.angle_alpha   90.00
_cell.angle_beta   90.00
_cell.angle_gamma   90.00
#
_symmetry.space_group_name_H-M   'P 1'
#
loop_
_entity.id
_entity.type
_entity.pdbx_description
1 polymer ?
#
loop_
_entity_poly.entity_id
_entity_poly.type
_entity_poly.pdbx_seq_one_letter_code
_entity_poly.pdbx_strand_id
1 'polypeptide(L)'
;MDLGLTEIQQMLKTSAQDFLTRECPLTLVRQMEEDSKGYTDELWRQMIALGWTGVAFPEQYGGTGGTFADLGVLLEEIGRALAPAPFFSTVVLGGMTVLDSGSDAQKDEILSRICAGTIIMTMALSEPSLSFEPWGVEATATEQGGNYQITGTKLFVPDAETADTIIVAARTSSESDPAKGISLFLVPAGTSGLTITPMNSVGNERVFEVSLENVSVPADAVIGNVGEAWPIIDRALMRATAAQCIEMLGGAQAVLEMTVEYAKGRTQFGRPIGSFQAV
;
A
#
# COMPACT_ATOMS: atom_id res chain seq x y z
N MET A 1 -23.86 -16.84 -10.97
CA MET A 1 -22.81 -15.79 -11.04
C MET A 1 -21.54 -16.51 -11.49
N ASP A 2 -20.96 -16.10 -12.58
CA ASP A 2 -19.65 -16.60 -12.99
C ASP A 2 -18.57 -15.87 -12.17
N LEU A 3 -17.77 -16.63 -11.41
CA LEU A 3 -16.68 -16.12 -10.57
C LEU A 3 -15.31 -16.34 -11.24
N GLY A 4 -15.30 -16.85 -12.48
CA GLY A 4 -14.08 -17.01 -13.26
C GLY A 4 -13.45 -15.67 -13.65
N LEU A 5 -12.14 -15.67 -13.88
CA LEU A 5 -11.45 -14.52 -14.45
C LEU A 5 -11.93 -14.30 -15.90
N THR A 6 -12.08 -13.04 -16.27
CA THR A 6 -12.29 -12.68 -17.67
C THR A 6 -11.04 -13.02 -18.50
N GLU A 7 -11.16 -13.05 -19.83
CA GLU A 7 -10.02 -13.31 -20.72
C GLU A 7 -8.88 -12.29 -20.49
N ILE A 8 -9.24 -11.00 -20.32
CA ILE A 8 -8.27 -9.93 -20.04
C ILE A 8 -7.58 -10.16 -18.69
N GLN A 9 -8.34 -10.51 -17.65
CA GLN A 9 -7.77 -10.81 -16.33
C GLN A 9 -6.87 -12.04 -16.36
N GLN A 10 -7.22 -13.07 -17.14
CA GLN A 10 -6.38 -14.25 -17.29
C GLN A 10 -5.07 -13.91 -18.02
N MET A 11 -5.10 -13.06 -19.03
CA MET A 11 -3.90 -12.58 -19.72
C MET A 11 -3.02 -11.74 -18.77
N LEU A 12 -3.63 -10.85 -17.99
CA LEU A 12 -2.93 -10.04 -17.00
C LEU A 12 -2.23 -10.93 -15.96
N LYS A 13 -2.96 -11.93 -15.42
CA LYS A 13 -2.42 -12.90 -14.46
C LYS A 13 -1.22 -13.65 -15.02
N THR A 14 -1.37 -14.21 -16.22
CA THR A 14 -0.28 -14.98 -16.86
C THR A 14 0.94 -14.11 -17.12
N SER A 15 0.74 -12.89 -17.64
CA SER A 15 1.83 -11.94 -17.88
C SER A 15 2.54 -11.53 -16.60
N ALA A 16 1.78 -11.26 -15.53
CA ALA A 16 2.35 -10.89 -14.22
C ALA A 16 3.16 -12.06 -13.63
N GLN A 17 2.62 -13.27 -13.68
CA GLN A 17 3.30 -14.46 -13.20
C GLN A 17 4.61 -14.74 -13.94
N ASP A 18 4.59 -14.67 -15.26
CA ASP A 18 5.79 -14.88 -16.11
C ASP A 18 6.86 -13.82 -15.81
N PHE A 19 6.44 -12.55 -15.70
CA PHE A 19 7.34 -11.46 -15.39
C PHE A 19 7.96 -11.64 -14.00
N LEU A 20 7.17 -11.83 -12.96
CA LEU A 20 7.67 -11.95 -11.58
C LEU A 20 8.51 -13.22 -11.36
N THR A 21 8.17 -14.32 -12.03
CA THR A 21 8.98 -15.54 -11.98
C THR A 21 10.41 -15.29 -12.51
N ARG A 22 10.56 -14.45 -13.54
CA ARG A 22 11.84 -14.14 -14.16
C ARG A 22 12.60 -13.05 -13.41
N GLU A 23 11.92 -11.94 -13.05
CA GLU A 23 12.57 -10.72 -12.55
C GLU A 23 12.61 -10.62 -11.02
N CYS A 24 11.80 -11.42 -10.30
CA CYS A 24 11.71 -11.42 -8.85
C CYS A 24 11.98 -12.81 -8.23
N PRO A 25 13.18 -13.39 -8.41
CA PRO A 25 13.52 -14.65 -7.77
C PRO A 25 13.64 -14.45 -6.24
N LEU A 26 13.42 -15.52 -5.44
CA LEU A 26 13.51 -15.47 -3.98
C LEU A 26 14.88 -14.98 -3.45
N THR A 27 15.93 -15.10 -4.25
CA THR A 27 17.25 -14.53 -3.91
C THR A 27 17.22 -13.01 -3.89
N LEU A 28 16.49 -12.38 -4.81
CA LEU A 28 16.27 -10.94 -4.82
C LEU A 28 15.43 -10.51 -3.61
N VAL A 29 14.34 -11.23 -3.31
CA VAL A 29 13.50 -10.95 -2.13
C VAL A 29 14.32 -10.90 -0.86
N ARG A 30 15.13 -11.97 -0.62
CA ARG A 30 16.02 -12.03 0.56
C ARG A 30 17.09 -10.94 0.59
N GLN A 31 17.59 -10.54 -0.56
CA GLN A 31 18.54 -9.43 -0.63
C GLN A 31 17.86 -8.12 -0.24
N MET A 32 16.62 -7.90 -0.64
CA MET A 32 15.86 -6.68 -0.33
C MET A 32 15.37 -6.63 1.13
N GLU A 33 15.25 -7.75 1.82
CA GLU A 33 15.01 -7.77 3.27
C GLU A 33 16.14 -7.11 4.06
N GLU A 34 17.38 -7.21 3.57
CA GLU A 34 18.58 -6.63 4.21
C GLU A 34 18.94 -5.23 3.64
N ASP A 35 18.34 -4.84 2.52
CA ASP A 35 18.62 -3.56 1.86
C ASP A 35 17.89 -2.41 2.55
N SER A 36 18.57 -1.27 2.71
CA SER A 36 17.99 -0.09 3.37
C SER A 36 16.77 0.45 2.62
N LYS A 37 16.73 0.41 1.30
CA LYS A 37 15.61 0.83 0.47
C LYS A 37 14.49 -0.20 0.39
N GLY A 38 14.84 -1.50 0.49
CA GLY A 38 13.91 -2.63 0.48
C GLY A 38 13.33 -3.02 -0.88
N TYR A 39 13.73 -2.37 -1.96
CA TYR A 39 13.36 -2.74 -3.33
C TYR A 39 14.40 -2.22 -4.33
N THR A 40 14.41 -2.79 -5.54
CA THR A 40 15.30 -2.30 -6.61
C THR A 40 14.58 -1.32 -7.52
N ASP A 41 15.26 -0.24 -7.92
CA ASP A 41 14.73 0.71 -8.92
C ASP A 41 14.41 0.02 -10.23
N GLU A 42 15.15 -1.03 -10.58
CA GLU A 42 14.93 -1.78 -11.81
C GLU A 42 13.59 -2.51 -11.81
N LEU A 43 13.28 -3.29 -10.75
CA LEU A 43 12.00 -4.00 -10.63
C LEU A 43 10.84 -3.00 -10.61
N TRP A 44 10.96 -1.93 -9.83
CA TRP A 44 9.93 -0.89 -9.74
C TRP A 44 9.68 -0.23 -11.10
N ARG A 45 10.74 0.18 -11.80
CA ARG A 45 10.64 0.78 -13.14
C ARG A 45 10.00 -0.15 -14.16
N GLN A 46 10.29 -1.44 -14.11
CA GLN A 46 9.69 -2.43 -15.00
C GLN A 46 8.19 -2.61 -14.70
N MET A 47 7.77 -2.66 -13.42
CA MET A 47 6.36 -2.70 -13.04
C MET A 47 5.60 -1.47 -13.55
N ILE A 48 6.20 -0.29 -13.46
CA ILE A 48 5.65 0.96 -14.02
C ILE A 48 5.54 0.85 -15.54
N ALA A 49 6.58 0.41 -16.23
CA ALA A 49 6.58 0.27 -17.69
C ALA A 49 5.52 -0.72 -18.21
N LEU A 50 5.14 -1.70 -17.39
CA LEU A 50 4.03 -2.62 -17.65
C LEU A 50 2.65 -2.01 -17.35
N GLY A 51 2.59 -0.76 -16.87
CA GLY A 51 1.35 -0.06 -16.54
C GLY A 51 0.68 -0.51 -15.25
N TRP A 52 1.36 -1.28 -14.39
CA TRP A 52 0.77 -1.85 -13.19
C TRP A 52 0.32 -0.80 -12.19
N THR A 53 1.08 0.28 -12.04
CA THR A 53 0.75 1.39 -11.14
C THR A 53 -0.53 2.14 -11.55
N GLY A 54 -0.92 2.04 -12.82
CA GLY A 54 -2.10 2.69 -13.38
C GLY A 54 -3.29 1.74 -13.64
N VAL A 55 -3.20 0.44 -13.30
CA VAL A 55 -4.18 -0.56 -13.73
C VAL A 55 -5.61 -0.22 -13.28
N ALA A 56 -5.79 0.32 -12.08
CA ALA A 56 -7.11 0.65 -11.53
C ALA A 56 -7.47 2.15 -11.62
N PHE A 57 -6.68 2.93 -12.33
CA PHE A 57 -6.92 4.37 -12.48
C PHE A 57 -7.50 4.71 -13.85
N PRO A 58 -8.36 5.75 -13.94
CA PRO A 58 -8.93 6.21 -15.22
C PRO A 58 -7.87 6.60 -16.25
N GLU A 59 -8.20 6.41 -17.54
CA GLU A 59 -7.32 6.73 -18.66
C GLU A 59 -6.90 8.20 -18.71
N GLN A 60 -7.78 9.11 -18.25
CA GLN A 60 -7.47 10.57 -18.19
C GLN A 60 -6.26 10.88 -17.32
N TYR A 61 -5.90 10.03 -16.37
CA TYR A 61 -4.71 10.17 -15.51
C TYR A 61 -3.53 9.29 -15.98
N GLY A 62 -3.65 8.67 -17.16
CA GLY A 62 -2.64 7.76 -17.69
C GLY A 62 -2.78 6.30 -17.20
N GLY A 63 -3.88 5.98 -16.53
CA GLY A 63 -4.23 4.61 -16.15
C GLY A 63 -4.83 3.81 -17.30
N THR A 64 -5.20 2.55 -17.04
CA THR A 64 -5.80 1.67 -18.06
C THR A 64 -7.33 1.59 -17.96
N GLY A 65 -7.95 2.29 -17.00
CA GLY A 65 -9.40 2.27 -16.79
C GLY A 65 -9.93 0.96 -16.21
N GLY A 66 -9.05 0.10 -15.68
CA GLY A 66 -9.43 -1.16 -15.05
C GLY A 66 -10.14 -0.97 -13.70
N THR A 67 -10.55 -2.08 -13.14
CA THR A 67 -11.31 -2.14 -11.87
C THR A 67 -10.42 -2.55 -10.70
N PHE A 68 -10.96 -2.50 -9.48
CA PHE A 68 -10.30 -3.07 -8.30
C PHE A 68 -10.11 -4.61 -8.42
N ALA A 69 -10.95 -5.30 -9.19
CA ALA A 69 -10.77 -6.72 -9.45
C ALA A 69 -9.53 -6.98 -10.35
N ASP A 70 -9.27 -6.10 -11.32
CA ASP A 70 -8.06 -6.20 -12.16
C ASP A 70 -6.79 -5.91 -11.35
N LEU A 71 -6.84 -4.92 -10.44
CA LEU A 71 -5.79 -4.68 -9.46
C LEU A 71 -5.57 -5.91 -8.57
N GLY A 72 -6.65 -6.58 -8.14
CA GLY A 72 -6.60 -7.81 -7.35
C GLY A 72 -5.81 -8.92 -8.04
N VAL A 73 -5.96 -9.08 -9.35
CA VAL A 73 -5.18 -10.06 -10.11
C VAL A 73 -3.67 -9.80 -10.02
N LEU A 74 -3.25 -8.53 -10.07
CA LEU A 74 -1.84 -8.16 -9.88
C LEU A 74 -1.38 -8.39 -8.44
N LEU A 75 -2.18 -7.99 -7.44
CA LEU A 75 -1.86 -8.15 -6.03
C LEU A 75 -1.68 -9.64 -5.65
N GLU A 76 -2.48 -10.54 -6.24
CA GLU A 76 -2.31 -11.98 -6.04
C GLU A 76 -0.93 -12.45 -6.52
N GLU A 77 -0.49 -12.04 -7.72
CA GLU A 77 0.81 -12.43 -8.26
C GLU A 77 1.98 -11.71 -7.56
N ILE A 78 1.81 -10.45 -7.13
CA ILE A 78 2.77 -9.72 -6.29
C ILE A 78 2.97 -10.45 -4.97
N GLY A 79 1.89 -10.85 -4.30
CA GLY A 79 1.94 -11.63 -3.06
C GLY A 79 2.53 -13.02 -3.27
N ARG A 80 2.22 -13.70 -4.39
CA ARG A 80 2.78 -15.01 -4.75
C ARG A 80 4.30 -14.96 -4.89
N ALA A 81 4.83 -13.88 -5.48
CA ALA A 81 6.26 -13.69 -5.69
C ALA A 81 6.97 -13.01 -4.50
N LEU A 82 6.23 -12.51 -3.49
CA LEU A 82 6.74 -11.62 -2.44
C LEU A 82 7.49 -10.43 -3.02
N ALA A 83 6.96 -9.83 -4.09
CA ALA A 83 7.68 -8.83 -4.86
C ALA A 83 7.95 -7.56 -4.03
N PRO A 84 9.21 -7.24 -3.76
CA PRO A 84 9.59 -6.10 -2.93
C PRO A 84 9.47 -4.80 -3.73
N ALA A 85 8.37 -4.08 -3.53
CA ALA A 85 8.12 -2.80 -4.17
C ALA A 85 7.11 -1.98 -3.35
N PRO A 86 7.15 -0.63 -3.39
CA PRO A 86 6.19 0.22 -2.70
C PRO A 86 4.85 0.28 -3.46
N PHE A 87 4.40 -0.87 -3.97
CA PHE A 87 3.20 -0.97 -4.81
C PHE A 87 1.92 -0.80 -3.98
N PHE A 88 1.82 -1.56 -2.89
CA PHE A 88 0.65 -1.53 -2.02
C PHE A 88 0.45 -0.14 -1.40
N SER A 89 1.51 0.43 -0.82
CA SER A 89 1.48 1.76 -0.21
C SER A 89 1.12 2.85 -1.21
N THR A 90 1.71 2.79 -2.42
CA THR A 90 1.49 3.82 -3.45
C THR A 90 0.14 3.69 -4.13
N VAL A 91 -0.21 2.49 -4.61
CA VAL A 91 -1.43 2.30 -5.41
C VAL A 91 -2.67 2.16 -4.54
N VAL A 92 -2.61 1.27 -3.52
CA VAL A 92 -3.79 0.95 -2.69
C VAL A 92 -4.03 2.02 -1.63
N LEU A 93 -3.04 2.33 -0.80
CA LEU A 93 -3.21 3.29 0.30
C LEU A 93 -3.25 4.73 -0.22
N GLY A 94 -2.30 5.12 -1.05
CA GLY A 94 -2.19 6.48 -1.59
C GLY A 94 -3.18 6.74 -2.71
N GLY A 95 -2.95 6.13 -3.87
CA GLY A 95 -3.64 6.43 -5.12
C GLY A 95 -5.15 6.22 -5.07
N MET A 96 -5.61 5.08 -4.53
CA MET A 96 -7.05 4.81 -4.42
C MET A 96 -7.76 5.76 -3.44
N THR A 97 -7.07 6.25 -2.40
CA THR A 97 -7.63 7.25 -1.47
C THR A 97 -7.79 8.60 -2.17
N VAL A 98 -6.79 9.01 -2.95
CA VAL A 98 -6.88 10.23 -3.76
C VAL A 98 -7.94 10.11 -4.85
N LEU A 99 -8.02 8.97 -5.55
CA LEU A 99 -9.05 8.72 -6.56
C LEU A 99 -10.46 8.91 -6.01
N ASP A 100 -10.72 8.37 -4.81
CA ASP A 100 -12.04 8.43 -4.20
C ASP A 100 -12.41 9.84 -3.72
N SER A 101 -11.47 10.57 -3.14
CA SER A 101 -11.81 11.71 -2.29
C SER A 101 -10.93 12.95 -2.48
N GLY A 102 -9.91 12.88 -3.33
CA GLY A 102 -9.11 14.03 -3.71
C GLY A 102 -9.93 15.05 -4.53
N SER A 103 -9.54 16.30 -4.49
CA SER A 103 -10.04 17.33 -5.42
C SER A 103 -9.60 16.99 -6.86
N ASP A 104 -10.25 17.57 -7.85
CA ASP A 104 -9.87 17.35 -9.26
C ASP A 104 -8.39 17.67 -9.51
N ALA A 105 -7.89 18.77 -8.94
CA ALA A 105 -6.47 19.16 -9.03
C ALA A 105 -5.54 18.12 -8.38
N GLN A 106 -5.90 17.60 -7.20
CA GLN A 106 -5.13 16.55 -6.53
C GLN A 106 -5.14 15.24 -7.33
N LYS A 107 -6.28 14.88 -7.93
CA LYS A 107 -6.38 13.70 -8.80
C LYS A 107 -5.53 13.86 -10.06
N ASP A 108 -5.64 15.00 -10.74
CA ASP A 108 -4.87 15.26 -11.95
C ASP A 108 -3.36 15.23 -11.71
N GLU A 109 -2.89 15.82 -10.63
CA GLU A 109 -1.47 15.84 -10.28
C GLU A 109 -0.99 14.46 -9.80
N ILE A 110 -1.64 13.92 -8.75
CA ILE A 110 -1.12 12.75 -8.02
C ILE A 110 -1.30 11.46 -8.82
N LEU A 111 -2.50 11.21 -9.39
CA LEU A 111 -2.75 9.96 -10.11
C LEU A 111 -1.92 9.88 -11.39
N SER A 112 -1.74 11.00 -12.09
CA SER A 112 -0.86 11.03 -13.27
C SER A 112 0.59 10.71 -12.91
N ARG A 113 1.08 11.21 -11.76
CA ARG A 113 2.43 10.91 -11.27
C ARG A 113 2.57 9.46 -10.78
N ILE A 114 1.53 8.87 -10.17
CA ILE A 114 1.54 7.44 -9.81
C ILE A 114 1.58 6.58 -11.08
N CYS A 115 0.74 6.87 -12.07
CA CYS A 115 0.75 6.15 -13.34
C CYS A 115 2.10 6.24 -14.06
N ALA A 116 2.73 7.42 -14.01
CA ALA A 116 4.06 7.66 -14.57
C ALA A 116 5.20 7.11 -13.70
N GLY A 117 4.93 6.64 -12.48
CA GLY A 117 5.92 6.15 -11.51
C GLY A 117 6.86 7.22 -10.98
N THR A 118 6.44 8.48 -10.96
CA THR A 118 7.23 9.62 -10.50
C THR A 118 6.88 10.10 -9.10
N ILE A 119 6.03 9.39 -8.40
CA ILE A 119 5.70 9.60 -7.00
C ILE A 119 5.46 8.26 -6.29
N ILE A 120 5.97 8.15 -5.09
CA ILE A 120 5.67 7.07 -4.15
C ILE A 120 4.84 7.67 -3.02
N MET A 121 3.78 6.98 -2.63
CA MET A 121 2.88 7.43 -1.57
C MET A 121 2.68 6.38 -0.51
N THR A 122 2.32 6.83 0.68
CA THR A 122 1.84 5.97 1.76
C THR A 122 0.80 6.67 2.62
N MET A 123 0.22 5.93 3.58
CA MET A 123 -0.76 6.46 4.53
C MET A 123 -0.32 6.20 5.96
N ALA A 124 -0.34 7.22 6.79
CA ALA A 124 -0.02 7.22 8.22
C ALA A 124 -1.30 7.39 9.04
N LEU A 125 -1.82 6.28 9.57
CA LEU A 125 -3.07 6.24 10.33
C LEU A 125 -2.87 5.80 11.78
N SER A 126 -2.24 4.64 11.99
CA SER A 126 -2.06 4.04 13.33
C SER A 126 -1.25 4.94 14.25
N GLU A 127 -1.62 4.98 15.53
CA GLU A 127 -0.98 5.77 16.56
C GLU A 127 -0.61 4.90 17.78
N PRO A 128 0.09 5.40 18.81
CA PRO A 128 0.50 4.61 19.97
C PRO A 128 -0.63 3.91 20.72
N SER A 129 -1.87 4.39 20.63
CA SER A 129 -3.06 3.71 21.16
C SER A 129 -3.36 2.37 20.49
N LEU A 130 -2.82 2.14 19.27
CA LEU A 130 -3.07 0.97 18.42
C LEU A 130 -4.56 0.70 18.15
N SER A 131 -5.38 1.74 18.22
CA SER A 131 -6.80 1.66 17.88
C SER A 131 -7.02 2.03 16.42
N PHE A 132 -7.78 1.19 15.71
CA PHE A 132 -8.22 1.45 14.34
C PHE A 132 -9.60 2.13 14.27
N GLU A 133 -10.11 2.56 15.41
CA GLU A 133 -11.37 3.26 15.54
C GLU A 133 -11.16 4.79 15.52
N PRO A 134 -12.21 5.60 15.29
CA PRO A 134 -12.07 7.06 15.19
C PRO A 134 -11.38 7.71 16.39
N TRP A 135 -11.63 7.19 17.60
CA TRP A 135 -10.99 7.70 18.84
C TRP A 135 -9.48 7.41 18.92
N GLY A 136 -8.96 6.52 18.08
CA GLY A 136 -7.53 6.25 17.99
C GLY A 136 -6.74 7.31 17.23
N VAL A 137 -7.41 8.28 16.59
CA VAL A 137 -6.75 9.42 15.95
C VAL A 137 -6.58 10.53 16.99
N GLU A 138 -5.37 10.63 17.55
CA GLU A 138 -4.99 11.59 18.60
C GLU A 138 -4.09 12.72 18.08
N ALA A 139 -3.37 12.50 16.97
CA ALA A 139 -2.62 13.53 16.28
C ALA A 139 -3.52 14.73 15.95
N THR A 140 -3.02 15.93 16.13
CA THR A 140 -3.78 17.18 15.99
C THR A 140 -3.32 17.99 14.79
N ALA A 141 -4.24 18.74 14.18
CA ALA A 141 -3.96 19.69 13.13
C ALA A 141 -4.68 21.02 13.45
N THR A 142 -3.93 22.08 13.68
CA THR A 142 -4.46 23.40 14.02
C THR A 142 -4.27 24.35 12.84
N GLU A 143 -5.33 25.02 12.42
CA GLU A 143 -5.26 26.04 11.37
C GLU A 143 -4.53 27.28 11.89
N GLN A 144 -3.53 27.74 11.15
CA GLN A 144 -2.76 28.91 11.46
C GLN A 144 -2.33 29.63 10.18
N GLY A 145 -2.89 30.81 9.92
CA GLY A 145 -2.48 31.67 8.81
C GLY A 145 -2.69 31.05 7.41
N GLY A 146 -3.76 30.27 7.24
CA GLY A 146 -4.08 29.59 5.97
C GLY A 146 -3.35 28.25 5.77
N ASN A 147 -2.57 27.81 6.75
CA ASN A 147 -1.92 26.50 6.79
C ASN A 147 -2.42 25.70 7.98
N TYR A 148 -2.21 24.39 7.95
CA TYR A 148 -2.40 23.49 9.10
C TYR A 148 -1.04 23.13 9.71
N GLN A 149 -0.95 23.20 11.06
CA GLN A 149 0.19 22.74 11.83
C GLN A 149 -0.17 21.37 12.42
N ILE A 150 0.52 20.32 11.97
CA ILE A 150 0.23 18.94 12.38
C ILE A 150 1.25 18.50 13.44
N THR A 151 0.76 17.93 14.53
CA THR A 151 1.59 17.38 15.61
C THR A 151 1.04 16.04 16.06
N GLY A 152 1.91 15.03 16.20
CA GLY A 152 1.57 13.68 16.64
C GLY A 152 2.58 12.66 16.20
N THR A 153 2.32 11.39 16.52
CA THR A 153 3.18 10.26 16.14
C THR A 153 2.34 9.18 15.46
N LYS A 154 2.79 8.70 14.32
CA LYS A 154 2.18 7.59 13.58
C LYS A 154 3.11 6.40 13.61
N LEU A 155 2.54 5.21 13.76
CA LEU A 155 3.27 3.95 13.86
C LEU A 155 2.90 3.01 12.70
N PHE A 156 3.82 2.09 12.39
CA PHE A 156 3.64 1.06 11.37
C PHE A 156 3.27 1.62 9.98
N VAL A 157 3.83 2.79 9.64
CA VAL A 157 3.61 3.40 8.32
C VAL A 157 4.45 2.66 7.29
N PRO A 158 3.85 1.96 6.31
CA PRO A 158 4.62 1.21 5.33
C PRO A 158 5.35 2.16 4.38
N ASP A 159 6.56 1.79 3.97
CA ASP A 159 7.38 2.48 2.96
C ASP A 159 7.60 3.99 3.20
N ALA A 160 7.42 4.49 4.43
CA ALA A 160 7.47 5.93 4.72
C ALA A 160 8.81 6.59 4.34
N GLU A 161 9.93 5.86 4.49
CA GLU A 161 11.27 6.39 4.17
C GLU A 161 11.45 6.65 2.66
N THR A 162 10.77 5.89 1.82
CA THR A 162 10.84 6.00 0.36
C THR A 162 9.69 6.79 -0.25
N ALA A 163 8.68 7.11 0.54
CA ALA A 163 7.53 7.90 0.08
C ALA A 163 7.91 9.36 -0.17
N ASP A 164 7.43 9.90 -1.29
CA ASP A 164 7.50 11.35 -1.58
C ASP A 164 6.40 12.12 -0.85
N THR A 165 5.26 11.47 -0.61
CA THR A 165 4.09 12.08 0.05
C THR A 165 3.42 11.06 0.96
N ILE A 166 3.13 11.49 2.19
CA ILE A 166 2.43 10.70 3.21
C ILE A 166 1.03 11.29 3.42
N ILE A 167 -0.01 10.47 3.30
CA ILE A 167 -1.35 10.84 3.72
C ILE A 167 -1.43 10.71 5.23
N VAL A 168 -1.64 11.81 5.96
CA VAL A 168 -1.66 11.83 7.43
C VAL A 168 -3.08 12.11 7.92
N ALA A 169 -3.60 11.26 8.80
CA ALA A 169 -4.85 11.52 9.52
C ALA A 169 -4.55 12.34 10.78
N ALA A 170 -5.28 13.44 10.99
CA ALA A 170 -5.15 14.24 12.20
C ALA A 170 -6.49 14.90 12.58
N ARG A 171 -6.64 15.22 13.84
CA ARG A 171 -7.84 15.83 14.39
C ARG A 171 -7.77 17.35 14.29
N THR A 172 -8.75 17.93 13.58
CA THR A 172 -8.89 19.39 13.39
C THR A 172 -9.86 20.03 14.36
N SER A 173 -10.76 19.25 14.97
CA SER A 173 -11.65 19.68 16.05
C SER A 173 -11.98 18.53 17.00
N SER A 174 -12.46 18.87 18.20
CA SER A 174 -12.96 17.90 19.18
C SER A 174 -14.48 17.95 19.16
N GLU A 175 -15.10 16.85 18.73
CA GLU A 175 -16.53 16.72 18.59
C GLU A 175 -17.08 15.64 19.52
N SER A 176 -18.40 15.68 19.80
CA SER A 176 -19.08 14.64 20.59
C SER A 176 -19.11 13.29 19.89
N ASP A 177 -19.15 13.29 18.56
CA ASP A 177 -19.00 12.10 17.72
C ASP A 177 -17.50 11.95 17.38
N PRO A 178 -16.83 10.88 17.83
CA PRO A 178 -15.41 10.68 17.57
C PRO A 178 -15.06 10.53 16.08
N ALA A 179 -16.03 10.18 15.23
CA ALA A 179 -15.84 10.11 13.78
C ALA A 179 -15.79 11.50 13.10
N LYS A 180 -16.20 12.54 13.81
CA LYS A 180 -16.11 13.92 13.36
C LYS A 180 -14.81 14.58 13.82
N GLY A 181 -14.45 15.67 13.16
CA GLY A 181 -13.25 16.43 13.50
C GLY A 181 -11.94 15.79 13.02
N ILE A 182 -11.98 14.72 12.21
CA ILE A 182 -10.80 14.09 11.62
C ILE A 182 -10.63 14.58 10.18
N SER A 183 -9.41 14.92 9.80
CA SER A 183 -9.04 15.35 8.45
C SER A 183 -7.87 14.52 7.93
N LEU A 184 -7.75 14.39 6.61
CA LEU A 184 -6.61 13.79 5.92
C LEU A 184 -5.81 14.88 5.22
N PHE A 185 -4.49 14.80 5.35
CA PHE A 185 -3.55 15.77 4.81
C PHE A 185 -2.51 15.10 3.92
N LEU A 186 -2.23 15.68 2.77
CA LEU A 186 -1.08 15.35 1.95
C LEU A 186 0.15 16.06 2.53
N VAL A 187 1.09 15.29 3.06
CA VAL A 187 2.32 15.80 3.67
C VAL A 187 3.51 15.36 2.85
N PRO A 188 4.23 16.26 2.18
CA PRO A 188 5.49 15.91 1.51
C PRO A 188 6.53 15.41 2.52
N ALA A 189 7.22 14.31 2.21
CA ALA A 189 8.14 13.65 3.15
C ALA A 189 9.33 14.54 3.59
N GLY A 190 9.71 15.53 2.76
CA GLY A 190 10.76 16.51 3.08
C GLY A 190 10.31 17.70 3.93
N THR A 191 9.05 17.72 4.45
CA THR A 191 8.54 18.85 5.21
C THR A 191 9.26 18.97 6.56
N SER A 192 9.64 20.21 6.92
CA SER A 192 10.30 20.49 8.21
C SER A 192 9.42 20.06 9.38
N GLY A 193 10.02 19.45 10.41
CA GLY A 193 9.33 18.90 11.57
C GLY A 193 8.83 17.47 11.39
N LEU A 194 8.99 16.86 10.20
CA LEU A 194 8.69 15.45 9.97
C LEU A 194 9.97 14.62 10.16
N THR A 195 9.89 13.56 10.97
CA THR A 195 10.97 12.59 11.20
C THR A 195 10.45 11.19 10.97
N ILE A 196 11.21 10.38 10.23
CA ILE A 196 10.88 9.00 9.89
C ILE A 196 11.93 8.10 10.53
N THR A 197 11.48 7.12 11.32
CA THR A 197 12.36 6.18 12.04
C THR A 197 11.95 4.75 11.72
N PRO A 198 12.87 3.88 11.27
CA PRO A 198 12.54 2.49 10.97
C PRO A 198 12.13 1.73 12.24
N MET A 199 11.13 0.87 12.11
CA MET A 199 10.65 -0.01 13.17
C MET A 199 10.99 -1.47 12.83
N ASN A 200 11.39 -2.25 13.84
CA ASN A 200 11.60 -3.69 13.66
C ASN A 200 10.26 -4.41 13.71
N SER A 201 9.94 -5.18 12.67
CA SER A 201 8.79 -6.08 12.64
C SER A 201 9.21 -7.55 12.64
N VAL A 202 8.32 -8.45 13.08
CA VAL A 202 8.59 -9.90 13.08
C VAL A 202 8.58 -10.45 11.65
N GLY A 203 7.78 -9.86 10.77
CA GLY A 203 7.64 -10.29 9.37
C GLY A 203 8.62 -9.61 8.42
N ASN A 204 9.57 -8.82 8.94
CA ASN A 204 10.50 -8.00 8.15
C ASN A 204 9.82 -7.00 7.20
N GLU A 205 8.54 -6.67 7.44
CA GLU A 205 7.89 -5.60 6.70
C GLU A 205 8.57 -4.26 6.98
N ARG A 206 8.68 -3.45 5.94
CA ARG A 206 9.25 -2.10 6.03
C ARG A 206 8.21 -1.14 6.57
N VAL A 207 8.20 -1.01 7.87
CA VAL A 207 7.30 -0.11 8.60
C VAL A 207 8.07 0.89 9.44
N PHE A 208 7.51 2.07 9.59
CA PHE A 208 8.19 3.21 10.18
C PHE A 208 7.32 3.91 11.21
N GLU A 209 7.97 4.52 12.19
CA GLU A 209 7.41 5.59 12.98
C GLU A 209 7.57 6.90 12.22
N VAL A 210 6.48 7.67 12.12
CA VAL A 210 6.46 9.01 11.55
C VAL A 210 6.07 9.99 12.64
N SER A 211 7.04 10.78 13.11
CA SER A 211 6.85 11.82 14.10
C SER A 211 6.65 13.18 13.42
N LEU A 212 5.64 13.92 13.86
CA LEU A 212 5.25 15.22 13.31
C LEU A 212 5.33 16.26 14.44
N GLU A 213 6.23 17.22 14.31
CA GLU A 213 6.43 18.32 15.26
C GLU A 213 6.13 19.66 14.57
N ASN A 214 4.88 20.14 14.68
CA ASN A 214 4.41 21.36 14.03
C ASN A 214 4.66 21.37 12.51
N VAL A 215 4.41 20.23 11.86
CA VAL A 215 4.55 20.08 10.40
C VAL A 215 3.54 20.96 9.70
N SER A 216 4.00 21.90 8.88
CA SER A 216 3.15 22.88 8.20
C SER A 216 2.77 22.42 6.81
N VAL A 217 1.47 22.36 6.54
CA VAL A 217 0.92 22.07 5.20
C VAL A 217 -0.12 23.14 4.81
N PRO A 218 -0.25 23.49 3.52
CA PRO A 218 -1.24 24.45 3.08
C PRO A 218 -2.67 23.88 3.16
N ALA A 219 -3.66 24.74 3.16
CA ALA A 219 -5.07 24.35 3.30
C ALA A 219 -5.56 23.44 2.14
N ASP A 220 -4.99 23.58 0.95
CA ASP A 220 -5.31 22.75 -0.23
C ASP A 220 -4.67 21.33 -0.16
N ALA A 221 -3.82 21.06 0.83
CA ALA A 221 -3.33 19.72 1.13
C ALA A 221 -4.39 18.79 1.76
N VAL A 222 -5.56 19.32 2.13
CA VAL A 222 -6.64 18.49 2.69
C VAL A 222 -7.27 17.62 1.62
N ILE A 223 -7.44 16.32 1.91
CA ILE A 223 -8.20 15.38 1.07
C ILE A 223 -9.66 15.38 1.57
N GLY A 224 -10.60 15.70 0.69
CA GLY A 224 -12.02 15.84 1.04
C GLY A 224 -12.31 17.09 1.85
N ASN A 225 -13.25 17.00 2.81
CA ASN A 225 -13.66 18.11 3.64
C ASN A 225 -12.97 18.06 5.02
N VAL A 226 -12.62 19.23 5.54
CA VAL A 226 -12.07 19.35 6.91
C VAL A 226 -13.05 18.78 7.95
N GLY A 227 -12.55 17.95 8.83
CA GLY A 227 -13.33 17.32 9.91
C GLY A 227 -14.25 16.16 9.49
N GLU A 228 -14.25 15.77 8.21
CA GLU A 228 -15.15 14.75 7.66
C GLU A 228 -14.42 13.55 7.03
N ALA A 229 -13.16 13.31 7.40
CA ALA A 229 -12.33 12.31 6.73
C ALA A 229 -12.62 10.86 7.17
N TRP A 230 -13.32 10.61 8.30
CA TRP A 230 -13.48 9.25 8.79
C TRP A 230 -14.14 8.29 7.76
N PRO A 231 -15.20 8.65 7.02
CA PRO A 231 -15.76 7.78 6.00
C PRO A 231 -14.79 7.49 4.83
N ILE A 232 -13.82 8.38 4.59
CA ILE A 232 -12.75 8.16 3.60
C ILE A 232 -11.77 7.13 4.13
N ILE A 233 -11.34 7.28 5.38
CA ILE A 233 -10.44 6.37 6.09
C ILE A 233 -11.05 4.96 6.15
N ASP A 234 -12.30 4.84 6.58
CA ASP A 234 -13.00 3.57 6.69
C ASP A 234 -13.04 2.82 5.34
N ARG A 235 -13.38 3.53 4.27
CA ARG A 235 -13.37 2.98 2.90
C ARG A 235 -11.96 2.58 2.45
N ALA A 236 -10.94 3.38 2.76
CA ALA A 236 -9.55 3.06 2.45
C ALA A 236 -9.10 1.81 3.20
N LEU A 237 -9.45 1.67 4.49
CA LEU A 237 -9.14 0.49 5.30
C LEU A 237 -9.85 -0.78 4.78
N MET A 238 -11.14 -0.70 4.43
CA MET A 238 -11.85 -1.84 3.83
C MET A 238 -11.17 -2.31 2.54
N ARG A 239 -10.78 -1.37 1.68
CA ARG A 239 -10.11 -1.68 0.43
C ARG A 239 -8.71 -2.25 0.66
N ALA A 240 -7.94 -1.66 1.57
CA ALA A 240 -6.62 -2.13 1.94
C ALA A 240 -6.67 -3.54 2.53
N THR A 241 -7.67 -3.83 3.37
CA THR A 241 -7.90 -5.17 3.93
C THR A 241 -8.20 -6.19 2.82
N ALA A 242 -9.07 -5.85 1.87
CA ALA A 242 -9.36 -6.72 0.74
C ALA A 242 -8.11 -6.98 -0.12
N ALA A 243 -7.33 -5.93 -0.41
CA ALA A 243 -6.08 -6.01 -1.16
C ALA A 243 -5.05 -6.90 -0.43
N GLN A 244 -4.89 -6.73 0.88
CA GLN A 244 -3.98 -7.54 1.70
C GLN A 244 -4.40 -9.01 1.73
N CYS A 245 -5.70 -9.29 1.83
CA CYS A 245 -6.21 -10.68 1.75
C CYS A 245 -5.85 -11.33 0.41
N ILE A 246 -5.89 -10.57 -0.68
CA ILE A 246 -5.54 -11.07 -2.01
C ILE A 246 -4.04 -11.36 -2.12
N GLU A 247 -3.18 -10.47 -1.61
CA GLU A 247 -1.73 -10.73 -1.55
C GLU A 247 -1.41 -11.97 -0.70
N MET A 248 -2.05 -12.09 0.47
CA MET A 248 -1.90 -13.28 1.33
C MET A 248 -2.35 -14.56 0.62
N LEU A 249 -3.42 -14.50 -0.20
CA LEU A 249 -3.88 -15.63 -1.00
C LEU A 249 -2.80 -16.07 -2.00
N GLY A 250 -2.16 -15.12 -2.69
CA GLY A 250 -1.05 -15.40 -3.60
C GLY A 250 0.12 -16.09 -2.90
N GLY A 251 0.54 -15.56 -1.75
CA GLY A 251 1.59 -16.18 -0.92
C GLY A 251 1.22 -17.58 -0.43
N ALA A 252 -0.02 -17.78 0.02
CA ALA A 252 -0.52 -19.09 0.45
C ALA A 252 -0.51 -20.12 -0.70
N GLN A 253 -0.88 -19.70 -1.91
CA GLN A 253 -0.82 -20.53 -3.11
C GLN A 253 0.61 -20.94 -3.43
N ALA A 254 1.57 -20.03 -3.35
CA ALA A 254 2.99 -20.32 -3.58
C ALA A 254 3.51 -21.34 -2.55
N VAL A 255 3.18 -21.19 -1.26
CA VAL A 255 3.57 -22.12 -0.19
C VAL A 255 2.98 -23.51 -0.42
N LEU A 256 1.72 -23.57 -0.86
CA LEU A 256 1.07 -24.86 -1.19
C LEU A 256 1.80 -25.57 -2.34
N GLU A 257 2.09 -24.85 -3.43
CA GLU A 257 2.82 -25.40 -4.58
C GLU A 257 4.21 -25.92 -4.18
N MET A 258 4.97 -25.12 -3.42
CA MET A 258 6.29 -25.52 -2.89
C MET A 258 6.19 -26.77 -2.01
N THR A 259 5.17 -26.85 -1.17
CA THR A 259 4.94 -28.00 -0.29
C THR A 259 4.64 -29.28 -1.09
N VAL A 260 3.79 -29.17 -2.10
CA VAL A 260 3.45 -30.30 -2.99
C VAL A 260 4.69 -30.78 -3.75
N GLU A 261 5.47 -29.87 -4.32
CA GLU A 261 6.70 -30.25 -5.04
C GLU A 261 7.75 -30.86 -4.09
N TYR A 262 7.90 -30.33 -2.88
CA TYR A 262 8.75 -30.94 -1.87
C TYR A 262 8.30 -32.36 -1.51
N ALA A 263 7.00 -32.56 -1.30
CA ALA A 263 6.45 -33.89 -0.96
C ALA A 263 6.64 -34.92 -2.09
N LYS A 264 6.60 -34.48 -3.36
CA LYS A 264 6.90 -35.31 -4.53
C LYS A 264 8.39 -35.65 -4.66
N GLY A 265 9.27 -34.70 -4.34
CA GLY A 265 10.72 -34.85 -4.53
C GLY A 265 11.44 -35.50 -3.35
N ARG A 266 10.99 -35.26 -2.11
CA ARG A 266 11.63 -35.76 -0.88
C ARG A 266 11.38 -37.26 -0.70
N THR A 267 12.45 -38.07 -0.70
CA THR A 267 12.39 -39.52 -0.49
C THR A 267 12.76 -39.86 0.96
N GLN A 268 11.92 -40.63 1.61
CA GLN A 268 12.15 -41.29 2.92
C GLN A 268 11.54 -42.69 2.89
N PHE A 269 12.14 -43.64 3.62
CA PHE A 269 11.70 -45.03 3.66
C PHE A 269 11.56 -45.67 2.27
N GLY A 270 12.44 -45.31 1.34
CA GLY A 270 12.50 -45.85 -0.03
C GLY A 270 11.49 -45.32 -1.03
N ARG A 271 10.71 -44.29 -0.71
CA ARG A 271 9.72 -43.69 -1.62
C ARG A 271 9.47 -42.21 -1.31
N PRO A 272 8.90 -41.43 -2.26
CA PRO A 272 8.50 -40.04 -2.01
C PRO A 272 7.55 -39.93 -0.82
N ILE A 273 7.74 -38.90 0.04
CA ILE A 273 6.91 -38.72 1.23
C ILE A 273 5.44 -38.47 0.90
N GLY A 274 5.13 -37.82 -0.21
CA GLY A 274 3.76 -37.61 -0.70
C GLY A 274 3.03 -38.90 -1.10
N SER A 275 3.72 -40.05 -1.13
CA SER A 275 3.08 -41.34 -1.37
C SER A 275 2.52 -42.01 -0.10
N PHE A 276 2.75 -41.43 1.08
CA PHE A 276 2.19 -41.93 2.34
C PHE A 276 0.77 -41.35 2.54
N GLN A 277 -0.13 -42.18 3.06
CA GLN A 277 -1.56 -41.84 3.19
C GLN A 277 -1.82 -40.65 4.12
N ALA A 278 -0.90 -40.31 5.02
CA ALA A 278 -1.05 -39.24 5.99
C ALA A 278 -0.47 -37.88 5.49
N VAL A 279 0.13 -37.87 4.33
CA VAL A 279 0.69 -36.69 3.65
C VAL A 279 -0.13 -36.38 2.41
#